data_59c2cf32fae80b68c08a8a1eb867bf6a
#
_entry.id   59c2cf32fae80b68c08a8a1eb867bf6a
#
_cell.length_a   1.000
_cell.length_b   1.000
_cell.length_c   1.000
_cell.angle_alpha   90.00
_cell.angle_beta   90.00
_cell.angle_gamma   90.00
#
_symmetry.space_group_name_H-M   'P 1'
#
loop_
_entity.id
_entity.type
_entity.pdbx_description
1 polymer ?
#
loop_
_entity_poly.entity_id
_entity_poly.type
_entity_poly.pdbx_seq_one_letter_code
_entity_poly.pdbx_strand_id
1 'polypeptide(L)'
;MYKFESGILLIAYNNSKIDYAKIAAFASLAAKKSMANNHVTLMTDTFTLDYMKMSMSPELIASSFDHIIVEQLDHETNTRTHHDSPWVEFTTQFSNKNKHTIFEKSPYRKTLMIDVDYFIGNNTLDIMFDTDVPLAMYKRAVSVANYDPRIWEQKLHPDGIDMWWSTVVYWNADSEEAKLFFGIWEHVKENYDYYKWLYKFPGSLYRTDYAASIAVHLLNGQIKSNFIDQLPGHVMRYSDQIDDIVQFKGINDVTFLCPDPDKPWETICSRIKNENVHIMNKAAIIRHHDRLLEVLK
;
A
#
# COMPACT_ATOMS: atom_id res chain seq x y z
N MET A 1 -2.25 15.46 -20.61
CA MET A 1 -0.94 15.01 -21.15
C MET A 1 -0.10 14.63 -19.95
N TYR A 2 0.40 13.41 -19.87
CA TYR A 2 1.22 12.94 -18.77
C TYR A 2 2.59 13.65 -18.78
N LYS A 3 3.15 13.90 -17.61
CA LYS A 3 4.44 14.56 -17.46
C LYS A 3 5.60 13.59 -17.67
N PHE A 4 5.39 12.33 -17.31
CA PHE A 4 6.38 11.26 -17.39
C PHE A 4 5.75 9.99 -17.98
N GLU A 5 6.58 9.14 -18.61
CA GLU A 5 6.14 7.89 -19.22
C GLU A 5 5.72 6.87 -18.17
N SER A 6 6.52 6.66 -17.14
CA SER A 6 6.24 5.69 -16.09
C SER A 6 6.88 6.08 -14.77
N GLY A 7 6.34 5.54 -13.68
CA GLY A 7 6.94 5.74 -12.36
C GLY A 7 6.08 5.23 -11.21
N ILE A 8 6.62 5.43 -10.02
CA ILE A 8 6.04 4.99 -8.75
C ILE A 8 5.34 6.18 -8.08
N LEU A 9 4.12 5.94 -7.60
CA LEU A 9 3.33 6.92 -6.86
C LEU A 9 3.17 6.47 -5.41
N LEU A 10 3.60 7.32 -4.48
CA LEU A 10 3.41 7.17 -3.04
C LEU A 10 2.41 8.21 -2.53
N ILE A 11 1.59 7.86 -1.55
CA ILE A 11 0.64 8.77 -0.91
C ILE A 11 0.94 8.80 0.58
N ALA A 12 1.29 9.97 1.12
CA ALA A 12 1.61 10.15 2.53
C ALA A 12 0.95 11.39 3.11
N TYR A 13 0.17 11.21 4.16
CA TYR A 13 -0.46 12.28 4.94
C TYR A 13 -0.17 12.03 6.41
N ASN A 14 0.65 12.87 7.02
CA ASN A 14 1.00 12.77 8.43
C ASN A 14 -0.23 12.99 9.32
N ASN A 15 -0.22 12.35 10.46
CA ASN A 15 -1.19 12.61 11.51
C ASN A 15 -0.47 12.85 12.86
N SER A 16 -1.21 13.01 13.94
CA SER A 16 -0.66 13.33 15.27
C SER A 16 0.20 12.22 15.88
N LYS A 17 0.23 11.01 15.32
CA LYS A 17 0.89 9.83 15.90
C LYS A 17 1.88 9.16 14.95
N ILE A 18 1.68 9.25 13.65
CA ILE A 18 2.46 8.54 12.64
C ILE A 18 3.03 9.53 11.65
N ASP A 19 4.34 9.49 11.46
CA ASP A 19 5.06 10.23 10.44
C ASP A 19 5.13 9.41 9.15
N TYR A 20 4.06 9.52 8.35
CA TYR A 20 3.97 8.84 7.07
C TYR A 20 4.99 9.34 6.05
N ALA A 21 5.46 10.58 6.18
CA ALA A 21 6.47 11.14 5.30
C ALA A 21 7.82 10.44 5.46
N LYS A 22 8.22 10.11 6.71
CA LYS A 22 9.44 9.31 6.97
C LYS A 22 9.31 7.91 6.39
N ILE A 23 8.15 7.28 6.56
CA ILE A 23 7.89 5.95 5.98
C ILE A 23 7.97 6.02 4.46
N ALA A 24 7.37 7.04 3.85
CA ALA A 24 7.40 7.26 2.39
C ALA A 24 8.83 7.48 1.86
N ALA A 25 9.66 8.26 2.56
CA ALA A 25 11.05 8.46 2.17
C ALA A 25 11.82 7.14 2.15
N PHE A 26 11.62 6.29 3.17
CA PHE A 26 12.22 4.98 3.21
C PHE A 26 11.71 4.07 2.09
N ALA A 27 10.38 3.99 1.89
CA ALA A 27 9.79 3.18 0.81
C ALA A 27 10.30 3.62 -0.57
N SER A 28 10.42 4.92 -0.79
CA SER A 28 10.97 5.50 -2.02
C SER A 28 12.42 5.10 -2.26
N LEU A 29 13.30 5.27 -1.26
CA LEU A 29 14.70 4.89 -1.37
C LEU A 29 14.88 3.38 -1.57
N ALA A 30 14.00 2.57 -0.94
CA ALA A 30 13.95 1.13 -1.16
C ALA A 30 13.61 0.79 -2.62
N ALA A 31 12.60 1.44 -3.17
CA ALA A 31 12.22 1.27 -4.57
C ALA A 31 13.34 1.72 -5.52
N LYS A 32 13.94 2.89 -5.27
CA LYS A 32 15.06 3.42 -6.07
C LYS A 32 16.28 2.52 -6.08
N LYS A 33 16.52 1.80 -4.98
CA LYS A 33 17.63 0.83 -4.89
C LYS A 33 17.34 -0.50 -5.57
N SER A 34 16.08 -0.91 -5.58
CA SER A 34 15.66 -2.25 -5.99
C SER A 34 15.17 -2.31 -7.43
N MET A 35 14.60 -1.22 -7.97
CA MET A 35 13.96 -1.17 -9.28
C MET A 35 14.78 -0.35 -10.28
N ALA A 36 14.76 -0.78 -11.55
CA ALA A 36 15.37 -0.04 -12.65
C ALA A 36 14.53 1.19 -13.05
N ASN A 37 13.19 1.05 -13.09
CA ASN A 37 12.29 2.17 -13.29
C ASN A 37 11.90 2.75 -11.91
N ASN A 38 12.64 3.75 -11.49
CA ASN A 38 12.65 4.22 -10.11
C ASN A 38 12.33 5.72 -9.94
N HIS A 39 11.68 6.33 -10.92
CA HIS A 39 11.18 7.70 -10.76
C HIS A 39 10.00 7.70 -9.79
N VAL A 40 10.11 8.41 -8.66
CA VAL A 40 9.15 8.39 -7.56
C VAL A 40 8.50 9.74 -7.36
N THR A 41 7.16 9.77 -7.42
CA THR A 41 6.34 10.92 -7.02
C THR A 41 5.73 10.68 -5.66
N LEU A 42 5.85 11.66 -4.77
CA LEU A 42 5.09 11.74 -3.52
C LEU A 42 3.87 12.62 -3.72
N MET A 43 2.69 12.10 -3.40
CA MET A 43 1.46 12.89 -3.24
C MET A 43 1.22 13.12 -1.75
N THR A 44 1.06 14.38 -1.35
CA THR A 44 0.98 14.77 0.07
C THR A 44 0.15 16.04 0.24
N ASP A 45 -0.08 16.48 1.48
CA ASP A 45 -0.70 17.74 1.81
C ASP A 45 0.33 18.81 2.28
N THR A 46 -0.11 20.03 2.39
CA THR A 46 0.74 21.15 2.84
C THR A 46 1.30 20.91 4.23
N PHE A 47 0.48 20.40 5.17
CA PHE A 47 0.92 20.11 6.54
C PHE A 47 2.06 19.09 6.56
N THR A 48 1.93 17.99 5.84
CA THR A 48 2.95 16.94 5.75
C THR A 48 4.22 17.46 5.06
N LEU A 49 4.07 18.24 3.98
CA LEU A 49 5.22 18.81 3.27
C LEU A 49 6.02 19.77 4.17
N ASP A 50 5.34 20.63 4.92
CA ASP A 50 6.01 21.57 5.83
C ASP A 50 6.69 20.83 6.98
N TYR A 51 6.05 19.80 7.51
CA TYR A 51 6.66 18.92 8.51
C TYR A 51 7.90 18.20 7.97
N MET A 52 7.85 17.67 6.73
CA MET A 52 9.02 17.09 6.06
C MET A 52 10.20 18.06 6.01
N LYS A 53 9.96 19.30 5.55
CA LYS A 53 11.00 20.33 5.47
C LYS A 53 11.63 20.69 6.81
N MET A 54 10.87 20.52 7.91
CA MET A 54 11.36 20.77 9.27
C MET A 54 12.11 19.56 9.87
N SER A 55 11.72 18.32 9.51
CA SER A 55 12.16 17.10 10.18
C SER A 55 13.17 16.27 9.37
N MET A 56 13.35 16.57 8.08
CA MET A 56 14.27 15.87 7.18
C MET A 56 15.24 16.86 6.54
N SER A 57 16.46 16.40 6.23
CA SER A 57 17.38 17.24 5.45
C SER A 57 16.89 17.42 4.01
N PRO A 58 17.21 18.58 3.37
CA PRO A 58 16.88 18.82 1.97
C PRO A 58 17.43 17.74 1.04
N GLU A 59 18.62 17.20 1.33
CA GLU A 59 19.26 16.16 0.56
C GLU A 59 18.48 14.83 0.65
N LEU A 60 17.95 14.50 1.84
CA LEU A 60 17.12 13.32 2.01
C LEU A 60 15.81 13.45 1.22
N ILE A 61 15.16 14.61 1.27
CA ILE A 61 13.93 14.85 0.50
C ILE A 61 14.21 14.74 -1.00
N ALA A 62 15.28 15.40 -1.48
CA ALA A 62 15.64 15.38 -2.91
C ALA A 62 16.07 14.01 -3.42
N SER A 63 16.75 13.20 -2.58
CA SER A 63 17.12 11.83 -2.96
C SER A 63 15.92 10.87 -2.90
N SER A 64 14.96 11.14 -2.01
CA SER A 64 13.76 10.31 -1.91
C SER A 64 12.78 10.54 -3.05
N PHE A 65 12.45 11.78 -3.39
CA PHE A 65 11.35 12.09 -4.31
C PHE A 65 11.81 12.91 -5.50
N ASP A 66 11.54 12.41 -6.71
CA ASP A 66 11.83 13.12 -7.97
C ASP A 66 10.76 14.18 -8.28
N HIS A 67 9.55 13.97 -7.75
CA HIS A 67 8.44 14.91 -7.88
C HIS A 67 7.55 14.87 -6.63
N ILE A 68 6.99 16.02 -6.26
CA ILE A 68 6.04 16.15 -5.14
C ILE A 68 4.79 16.84 -5.63
N ILE A 69 3.64 16.23 -5.41
CA ILE A 69 2.32 16.81 -5.66
C ILE A 69 1.70 17.16 -4.32
N VAL A 70 1.33 18.42 -4.15
CA VAL A 70 0.67 18.91 -2.95
C VAL A 70 -0.81 19.09 -3.21
N GLU A 71 -1.63 18.44 -2.41
CA GLU A 71 -3.08 18.47 -2.53
C GLU A 71 -3.74 19.12 -1.31
N GLN A 72 -4.91 19.67 -1.52
CA GLN A 72 -5.81 19.98 -0.43
C GLN A 72 -6.61 18.72 -0.11
N LEU A 73 -6.42 18.20 1.10
CA LEU A 73 -7.25 17.10 1.57
C LEU A 73 -8.66 17.59 1.85
N ASP A 74 -9.63 16.89 1.29
CA ASP A 74 -10.97 16.91 1.85
C ASP A 74 -10.89 16.40 3.29
N HIS A 75 -11.61 17.04 4.21
CA HIS A 75 -11.57 16.72 5.65
C HIS A 75 -12.18 15.35 6.00
N GLU A 76 -12.39 14.48 5.00
CA GLU A 76 -12.87 13.12 5.20
C GLU A 76 -11.78 12.21 5.74
N THR A 77 -11.74 12.05 7.05
CA THR A 77 -10.82 11.13 7.72
C THR A 77 -11.54 9.91 8.27
N ASN A 78 -10.83 8.79 8.30
CA ASN A 78 -11.23 7.63 9.09
C ASN A 78 -10.52 7.65 10.43
N THR A 79 -11.18 7.17 11.48
CA THR A 79 -10.52 6.84 12.74
C THR A 79 -10.13 5.37 12.71
N ARG A 80 -8.86 5.07 12.92
CA ARG A 80 -8.33 3.72 12.90
C ARG A 80 -7.51 3.43 14.15
N THR A 81 -7.68 2.22 14.70
CA THR A 81 -6.80 1.68 15.72
C THR A 81 -5.60 1.02 15.06
N HIS A 82 -4.41 1.39 15.52
CA HIS A 82 -3.13 0.82 15.14
C HIS A 82 -2.54 0.08 16.33
N HIS A 83 -1.81 -0.96 16.06
CA HIS A 83 -1.08 -1.72 17.06
C HIS A 83 0.43 -1.53 16.85
N ASP A 84 1.18 -1.50 17.96
CA ASP A 84 2.64 -1.51 17.95
C ASP A 84 3.19 -2.87 18.45
N SER A 85 2.32 -3.64 19.07
CA SER A 85 2.56 -4.99 19.57
C SER A 85 1.21 -5.61 19.95
N PRO A 86 1.15 -6.86 20.39
CA PRO A 86 -0.07 -7.42 20.98
C PRO A 86 -0.61 -6.67 22.21
N TRP A 87 0.23 -5.81 22.82
CA TRP A 87 -0.06 -5.15 24.12
C TRP A 87 -0.24 -3.63 24.00
N VAL A 88 0.18 -3.02 22.88
CA VAL A 88 0.16 -1.57 22.70
C VAL A 88 -0.68 -1.23 21.49
N GLU A 89 -1.74 -0.47 21.73
CA GLU A 89 -2.60 0.07 20.68
C GLU A 89 -2.80 1.58 20.85
N PHE A 90 -3.09 2.26 19.75
CA PHE A 90 -3.46 3.66 19.75
C PHE A 90 -4.41 3.96 18.60
N THR A 91 -5.32 4.90 18.82
CA THR A 91 -6.28 5.34 17.81
C THR A 91 -5.87 6.71 17.27
N THR A 92 -5.93 6.86 15.95
CA THR A 92 -5.64 8.14 15.29
C THR A 92 -6.48 8.31 14.03
N GLN A 93 -6.54 9.55 13.54
CA GLN A 93 -7.17 9.83 12.25
C GLN A 93 -6.28 9.32 11.10
N PHE A 94 -6.91 8.86 10.04
CA PHE A 94 -6.25 8.30 8.89
C PHE A 94 -6.97 8.73 7.60
N SER A 95 -6.22 9.35 6.69
CA SER A 95 -6.74 9.87 5.42
C SER A 95 -6.45 8.92 4.27
N ASN A 96 -7.42 8.09 3.89
CA ASN A 96 -7.28 7.16 2.76
C ASN A 96 -8.54 7.05 1.89
N LYS A 97 -9.57 7.84 2.19
CA LYS A 97 -10.86 7.71 1.50
C LYS A 97 -10.81 8.10 0.03
N ASN A 98 -9.88 8.96 -0.36
CA ASN A 98 -9.76 9.51 -1.72
C ASN A 98 -8.71 8.80 -2.59
N LYS A 99 -8.31 7.57 -2.24
CA LYS A 99 -7.32 6.80 -3.01
C LYS A 99 -7.74 6.56 -4.48
N HIS A 100 -9.05 6.52 -4.78
CA HIS A 100 -9.58 6.41 -6.14
C HIS A 100 -9.22 7.60 -7.05
N THR A 101 -8.98 8.81 -6.49
CA THR A 101 -8.66 10.02 -7.29
C THR A 101 -7.25 10.04 -7.88
N ILE A 102 -6.41 9.06 -7.51
CA ILE A 102 -5.00 9.00 -7.96
C ILE A 102 -4.86 8.79 -9.47
N PHE A 103 -5.86 8.24 -10.13
CA PHE A 103 -5.85 8.02 -11.57
C PHE A 103 -5.67 9.33 -12.34
N GLU A 104 -6.45 10.34 -11.98
CA GLU A 104 -6.42 11.66 -12.65
C GLU A 104 -5.22 12.50 -12.21
N LYS A 105 -4.70 12.25 -11.00
CA LYS A 105 -3.66 13.06 -10.38
C LYS A 105 -2.26 12.55 -10.65
N SER A 106 -2.12 11.29 -11.06
CA SER A 106 -0.82 10.71 -11.39
C SER A 106 -0.14 11.46 -12.53
N PRO A 107 1.16 11.80 -12.39
CA PRO A 107 1.89 12.43 -13.47
C PRO A 107 2.37 11.46 -14.55
N TYR A 108 2.11 10.16 -14.39
CA TYR A 108 2.61 9.09 -15.25
C TYR A 108 1.56 8.51 -16.17
N ARG A 109 1.98 8.10 -17.36
CA ARG A 109 1.17 7.28 -18.25
C ARG A 109 1.00 5.85 -17.71
N LYS A 110 2.09 5.24 -17.25
CA LYS A 110 2.10 3.95 -16.56
C LYS A 110 2.47 4.17 -15.10
N THR A 111 1.54 3.92 -14.20
CA THR A 111 1.72 4.19 -12.77
C THR A 111 1.74 2.90 -11.96
N LEU A 112 2.72 2.76 -11.10
CA LEU A 112 2.74 1.79 -10.02
C LEU A 112 2.53 2.53 -8.68
N MET A 113 1.29 2.56 -8.18
CA MET A 113 1.01 3.09 -6.85
C MET A 113 1.30 2.02 -5.81
N ILE A 114 2.05 2.40 -4.78
CA ILE A 114 2.33 1.55 -3.62
C ILE A 114 1.97 2.29 -2.32
N ASP A 115 1.44 1.58 -1.34
CA ASP A 115 1.31 2.13 0.01
C ASP A 115 2.71 2.40 0.60
N VAL A 116 2.83 3.46 1.39
CA VAL A 116 4.14 3.87 1.94
C VAL A 116 4.77 2.83 2.87
N ASP A 117 3.98 1.93 3.40
CA ASP A 117 4.40 0.81 4.24
C ASP A 117 4.60 -0.50 3.45
N TYR A 118 4.61 -0.42 2.10
CA TYR A 118 5.01 -1.50 1.22
C TYR A 118 6.44 -1.29 0.73
N PHE A 119 7.36 -2.16 1.13
CA PHE A 119 8.77 -2.03 0.80
C PHE A 119 9.18 -2.96 -0.34
N ILE A 120 9.77 -2.36 -1.36
CA ILE A 120 10.27 -3.07 -2.53
C ILE A 120 11.68 -3.57 -2.23
N GLY A 121 11.81 -4.89 -2.08
CA GLY A 121 13.08 -5.58 -1.79
C GLY A 121 13.72 -6.25 -3.01
N ASN A 122 13.05 -6.23 -4.17
CA ASN A 122 13.56 -6.79 -5.44
C ASN A 122 12.94 -6.07 -6.65
N ASN A 123 13.37 -6.45 -7.86
CA ASN A 123 12.93 -5.83 -9.11
C ASN A 123 11.74 -6.53 -9.81
N THR A 124 11.04 -7.41 -9.12
CA THR A 124 9.96 -8.21 -9.74
C THR A 124 8.85 -7.34 -10.36
N LEU A 125 8.61 -6.15 -9.79
CA LEU A 125 7.57 -5.24 -10.27
C LEU A 125 7.99 -4.40 -11.50
N ASP A 126 9.27 -4.38 -11.87
CA ASP A 126 9.74 -3.62 -13.04
C ASP A 126 9.04 -4.06 -14.34
N ILE A 127 8.73 -5.34 -14.48
CA ILE A 127 8.06 -5.88 -15.66
C ILE A 127 6.71 -5.21 -15.95
N MET A 128 6.07 -4.61 -14.93
CA MET A 128 4.79 -3.92 -15.14
C MET A 128 4.90 -2.73 -16.07
N PHE A 129 6.04 -2.06 -16.09
CA PHE A 129 6.27 -0.93 -16.97
C PHE A 129 6.50 -1.32 -18.44
N ASP A 130 6.83 -2.58 -18.68
CA ASP A 130 7.03 -3.15 -20.03
C ASP A 130 5.75 -3.79 -20.59
N THR A 131 4.66 -3.84 -19.80
CA THR A 131 3.37 -4.40 -20.23
C THR A 131 2.39 -3.31 -20.65
N ASP A 132 1.36 -3.71 -21.42
CA ASP A 132 0.22 -2.86 -21.78
C ASP A 132 -1.06 -3.30 -21.06
N VAL A 133 -0.93 -4.10 -19.99
CA VAL A 133 -2.11 -4.50 -19.20
C VAL A 133 -2.80 -3.26 -18.63
N PRO A 134 -4.14 -3.21 -18.67
CA PRO A 134 -4.90 -2.06 -18.19
C PRO A 134 -4.70 -1.79 -16.72
N LEU A 135 -4.76 -2.84 -15.89
CA LEU A 135 -4.78 -2.78 -14.45
C LEU A 135 -4.20 -4.06 -13.86
N ALA A 136 -3.41 -3.96 -12.77
CA ALA A 136 -2.95 -5.12 -12.02
C ALA A 136 -2.92 -4.84 -10.51
N MET A 137 -3.31 -5.86 -9.73
CA MET A 137 -3.33 -5.83 -8.27
C MET A 137 -2.97 -7.21 -7.71
N TYR A 138 -2.67 -7.29 -6.42
CA TYR A 138 -2.56 -8.58 -5.73
C TYR A 138 -3.93 -9.11 -5.32
N LYS A 139 -4.20 -10.37 -5.66
CA LYS A 139 -5.39 -11.10 -5.23
C LYS A 139 -5.15 -11.94 -3.98
N ARG A 140 -3.91 -12.32 -3.72
CA ARG A 140 -3.53 -13.18 -2.60
C ARG A 140 -2.52 -12.45 -1.72
N ALA A 141 -2.67 -12.62 -0.41
CA ALA A 141 -1.69 -12.17 0.57
C ALA A 141 -1.32 -13.33 1.49
N VAL A 142 -0.07 -13.35 1.95
CA VAL A 142 0.45 -14.37 2.88
C VAL A 142 1.26 -13.67 3.95
N SER A 143 0.99 -14.00 5.21
CA SER A 143 1.74 -13.48 6.35
C SER A 143 3.22 -13.87 6.27
N VAL A 144 4.08 -13.00 6.81
CA VAL A 144 5.50 -13.31 7.00
C VAL A 144 5.71 -14.53 7.92
N ALA A 145 4.76 -14.82 8.81
CA ALA A 145 4.78 -16.03 9.65
C ALA A 145 4.34 -17.31 8.90
N ASN A 146 4.00 -17.21 7.61
CA ASN A 146 3.58 -18.32 6.74
C ASN A 146 2.36 -19.13 7.22
N TYR A 147 1.47 -18.53 7.98
CA TYR A 147 0.20 -19.16 8.29
C TYR A 147 -0.85 -18.94 7.20
N ASP A 148 -1.85 -19.78 7.15
CA ASP A 148 -2.94 -19.68 6.20
C ASP A 148 -3.67 -18.35 6.37
N PRO A 149 -3.89 -17.61 5.26
CA PRO A 149 -4.57 -16.34 5.34
C PRO A 149 -6.00 -16.52 5.85
N ARG A 150 -6.39 -15.63 6.73
CA ARG A 150 -7.76 -15.58 7.28
C ARG A 150 -8.76 -15.33 6.16
N ILE A 151 -9.99 -15.80 6.31
CA ILE A 151 -11.01 -15.70 5.27
C ILE A 151 -11.23 -14.26 4.77
N TRP A 152 -11.17 -13.27 5.68
CA TRP A 152 -11.33 -11.85 5.34
C TRP A 152 -10.10 -11.19 4.70
N GLU A 153 -9.01 -11.96 4.52
CA GLU A 153 -7.84 -11.59 3.73
C GLU A 153 -7.91 -12.17 2.32
N GLN A 154 -8.88 -13.02 2.06
CA GLN A 154 -9.12 -13.67 0.77
C GLN A 154 -10.44 -13.23 0.13
N LYS A 155 -11.46 -12.98 0.94
CA LYS A 155 -12.82 -12.66 0.50
C LYS A 155 -13.45 -11.56 1.34
N LEU A 156 -14.38 -10.81 0.76
CA LEU A 156 -15.17 -9.83 1.48
C LEU A 156 -16.15 -10.45 2.49
N HIS A 157 -16.66 -11.64 2.16
CA HIS A 157 -17.52 -12.47 2.99
C HIS A 157 -17.18 -13.94 2.73
N PRO A 158 -17.33 -14.89 3.66
CA PRO A 158 -17.01 -16.31 3.44
C PRO A 158 -17.56 -16.89 2.14
N ASP A 159 -18.79 -16.54 1.79
CA ASP A 159 -19.46 -16.97 0.55
C ASP A 159 -19.45 -15.89 -0.55
N GLY A 160 -18.66 -14.83 -0.35
CA GLY A 160 -18.64 -13.65 -1.20
C GLY A 160 -17.54 -13.66 -2.26
N ILE A 161 -17.34 -12.47 -2.81
CA ILE A 161 -16.32 -12.22 -3.85
C ILE A 161 -14.91 -12.22 -3.27
N ASP A 162 -13.94 -12.52 -4.14
CA ASP A 162 -12.52 -12.47 -3.80
C ASP A 162 -12.08 -11.04 -3.48
N MET A 163 -11.14 -10.90 -2.54
CA MET A 163 -10.52 -9.63 -2.21
C MET A 163 -9.33 -9.34 -3.13
N TRP A 164 -9.23 -8.09 -3.55
CA TRP A 164 -8.08 -7.53 -4.23
C TRP A 164 -7.44 -6.47 -3.35
N TRP A 165 -6.10 -6.53 -3.21
CA TRP A 165 -5.37 -5.65 -2.32
C TRP A 165 -4.98 -4.36 -3.01
N SER A 166 -5.52 -3.26 -2.55
CA SER A 166 -5.19 -1.92 -3.06
C SER A 166 -3.85 -1.36 -2.53
N THR A 167 -3.10 -2.17 -1.80
CA THR A 167 -1.74 -1.83 -1.33
C THR A 167 -0.78 -1.52 -2.47
N VAL A 168 -0.89 -2.28 -3.56
CA VAL A 168 -0.14 -2.06 -4.80
C VAL A 168 -1.14 -2.11 -5.96
N VAL A 169 -1.19 -1.02 -6.73
CA VAL A 169 -2.05 -0.90 -7.90
C VAL A 169 -1.23 -0.39 -9.07
N TYR A 170 -1.16 -1.18 -10.13
CA TYR A 170 -0.62 -0.73 -11.41
C TYR A 170 -1.76 -0.39 -12.35
N TRP A 171 -1.58 0.68 -13.14
CA TRP A 171 -2.47 0.98 -14.26
C TRP A 171 -1.77 1.66 -15.42
N ASN A 172 -2.31 1.44 -16.62
CA ASN A 172 -1.99 2.20 -17.81
C ASN A 172 -3.11 3.24 -18.03
N ALA A 173 -2.77 4.52 -17.96
CA ALA A 173 -3.74 5.59 -18.01
C ALA A 173 -4.33 5.83 -19.41
N ASP A 174 -3.75 5.24 -20.46
CA ASP A 174 -4.33 5.23 -21.82
C ASP A 174 -5.44 4.17 -21.97
N SER A 175 -5.63 3.29 -20.99
CA SER A 175 -6.68 2.27 -21.02
C SER A 175 -8.02 2.81 -20.56
N GLU A 176 -9.05 2.64 -21.38
CA GLU A 176 -10.44 2.94 -21.00
C GLU A 176 -10.93 2.04 -19.87
N GLU A 177 -10.42 0.80 -19.79
CA GLU A 177 -10.76 -0.13 -18.72
C GLU A 177 -10.20 0.34 -17.37
N ALA A 178 -8.96 0.83 -17.34
CA ALA A 178 -8.40 1.41 -16.12
C ALA A 178 -9.20 2.63 -15.67
N LYS A 179 -9.53 3.53 -16.59
CA LYS A 179 -10.38 4.70 -16.32
C LYS A 179 -11.75 4.29 -15.76
N LEU A 180 -12.38 3.30 -16.39
CA LEU A 180 -13.68 2.77 -15.94
C LEU A 180 -13.57 2.17 -14.53
N PHE A 181 -12.49 1.43 -14.23
CA PHE A 181 -12.26 0.88 -12.89
C PHE A 181 -12.23 1.96 -11.81
N PHE A 182 -11.49 3.04 -12.03
CA PHE A 182 -11.39 4.13 -11.05
C PHE A 182 -12.72 4.88 -10.88
N GLY A 183 -13.48 5.08 -11.97
CA GLY A 183 -14.84 5.65 -11.91
C GLY A 183 -15.82 4.75 -11.14
N ILE A 184 -15.75 3.43 -11.33
CA ILE A 184 -16.57 2.47 -10.55
C ILE A 184 -16.11 2.46 -9.08
N TRP A 185 -14.80 2.54 -8.81
CA TRP A 185 -14.29 2.62 -7.44
C TRP A 185 -14.81 3.87 -6.70
N GLU A 186 -14.81 5.03 -7.36
CA GLU A 186 -15.43 6.26 -6.83
C GLU A 186 -16.92 6.05 -6.53
N HIS A 187 -17.68 5.52 -7.49
CA HIS A 187 -19.09 5.21 -7.31
C HIS A 187 -19.36 4.27 -6.12
N VAL A 188 -18.53 3.23 -5.96
CA VAL A 188 -18.62 2.31 -4.82
C VAL A 188 -18.31 3.03 -3.49
N LYS A 189 -17.33 3.94 -3.48
CA LYS A 189 -16.99 4.75 -2.30
C LYS A 189 -18.14 5.65 -1.90
N GLU A 190 -18.78 6.33 -2.86
CA GLU A 190 -19.91 7.23 -2.61
C GLU A 190 -21.15 6.48 -2.10
N ASN A 191 -21.33 5.22 -2.52
CA ASN A 191 -22.45 4.38 -2.15
C ASN A 191 -22.03 3.22 -1.23
N TYR A 192 -21.03 3.44 -0.37
CA TYR A 192 -20.36 2.38 0.38
C TYR A 192 -21.27 1.57 1.28
N ASP A 193 -22.23 2.21 1.97
CA ASP A 193 -23.19 1.54 2.85
C ASP A 193 -24.14 0.61 2.09
N TYR A 194 -24.55 1.00 0.89
CA TYR A 194 -25.33 0.14 0.00
C TYR A 194 -24.55 -1.11 -0.42
N TYR A 195 -23.30 -0.94 -0.85
CA TYR A 195 -22.45 -2.06 -1.24
C TYR A 195 -22.07 -2.94 -0.06
N LYS A 196 -21.87 -2.38 1.12
CA LYS A 196 -21.67 -3.13 2.35
C LYS A 196 -22.87 -4.04 2.65
N TRP A 197 -24.08 -3.53 2.54
CA TRP A 197 -25.28 -4.33 2.70
C TRP A 197 -25.41 -5.43 1.63
N LEU A 198 -25.15 -5.10 0.38
CA LEU A 198 -25.27 -6.03 -0.76
C LEU A 198 -24.23 -7.17 -0.68
N TYR A 199 -22.98 -6.86 -0.39
CA TYR A 199 -21.88 -7.83 -0.34
C TYR A 199 -21.65 -8.43 1.06
N LYS A 200 -22.42 -8.00 2.07
CA LYS A 200 -22.44 -8.54 3.44
C LYS A 200 -21.08 -8.57 4.15
N PHE A 201 -20.18 -7.63 3.84
CA PHE A 201 -18.88 -7.58 4.53
C PHE A 201 -18.97 -6.88 5.89
N PRO A 202 -18.14 -7.29 6.88
CA PRO A 202 -18.18 -6.76 8.23
C PRO A 202 -17.56 -5.37 8.36
N GLY A 203 -17.79 -4.75 9.52
CA GLY A 203 -17.16 -3.48 9.88
C GLY A 203 -17.98 -2.25 9.49
N SER A 204 -17.66 -1.12 10.11
CA SER A 204 -18.34 0.17 9.89
C SER A 204 -17.47 1.17 9.13
N LEU A 205 -16.15 0.93 9.06
CA LEU A 205 -15.22 1.84 8.44
C LEU A 205 -15.05 1.54 6.95
N TYR A 206 -14.91 2.60 6.16
CA TYR A 206 -14.54 2.48 4.76
C TYR A 206 -13.17 1.79 4.61
N ARG A 207 -13.12 0.77 3.76
CA ARG A 207 -11.90 0.04 3.39
C ARG A 207 -11.67 0.14 1.88
N THR A 208 -10.53 0.68 1.52
CA THR A 208 -10.11 0.83 0.12
C THR A 208 -10.05 -0.50 -0.62
N ASP A 209 -9.53 -1.55 0.02
CA ASP A 209 -9.46 -2.90 -0.56
C ASP A 209 -10.84 -3.45 -0.91
N TYR A 210 -11.84 -3.24 -0.03
CA TYR A 210 -13.20 -3.71 -0.27
C TYR A 210 -13.85 -2.96 -1.44
N ALA A 211 -13.71 -1.63 -1.46
CA ALA A 211 -14.26 -0.84 -2.55
C ALA A 211 -13.61 -1.18 -3.90
N ALA A 212 -12.29 -1.33 -3.93
CA ALA A 212 -11.56 -1.76 -5.13
C ALA A 212 -11.97 -3.17 -5.58
N SER A 213 -12.14 -4.12 -4.65
CA SER A 213 -12.61 -5.49 -4.97
C SER A 213 -14.00 -5.50 -5.57
N ILE A 214 -14.90 -4.68 -5.04
CA ILE A 214 -16.25 -4.52 -5.58
C ILE A 214 -16.20 -3.89 -6.98
N ALA A 215 -15.34 -2.87 -7.19
CA ALA A 215 -15.16 -2.26 -8.50
C ALA A 215 -14.67 -3.27 -9.53
N VAL A 216 -13.70 -4.12 -9.19
CA VAL A 216 -13.25 -5.23 -10.05
C VAL A 216 -14.39 -6.18 -10.37
N HIS A 217 -15.20 -6.57 -9.37
CA HIS A 217 -16.31 -7.50 -9.57
C HIS A 217 -17.41 -6.92 -10.48
N LEU A 218 -17.77 -5.66 -10.29
CA LEU A 218 -18.75 -4.97 -11.14
C LEU A 218 -18.24 -4.83 -12.57
N LEU A 219 -16.99 -4.49 -12.75
CA LEU A 219 -16.34 -4.33 -14.05
C LEU A 219 -16.30 -5.66 -14.82
N ASN A 220 -16.06 -6.76 -14.13
CA ASN A 220 -16.10 -8.09 -14.70
C ASN A 220 -17.52 -8.58 -15.05
N GLY A 221 -18.56 -7.77 -14.89
CA GLY A 221 -19.94 -8.18 -15.12
C GLY A 221 -20.40 -9.30 -14.21
N GLN A 222 -19.83 -9.37 -12.99
CA GLN A 222 -20.10 -10.41 -11.99
C GLN A 222 -19.71 -11.84 -12.42
N ILE A 223 -18.85 -11.97 -13.41
CA ILE A 223 -18.30 -13.23 -13.88
C ILE A 223 -16.78 -13.26 -13.73
N LYS A 224 -16.17 -14.43 -13.82
CA LYS A 224 -14.71 -14.52 -13.96
C LYS A 224 -14.31 -13.95 -15.32
N SER A 225 -13.52 -12.90 -15.32
CA SER A 225 -12.90 -12.38 -16.53
C SER A 225 -11.40 -12.13 -16.29
N ASN A 226 -10.67 -11.95 -17.37
CA ASN A 226 -9.24 -11.61 -17.34
C ASN A 226 -9.01 -10.09 -17.47
N PHE A 227 -10.00 -9.29 -17.07
CA PHE A 227 -9.89 -7.84 -17.17
C PHE A 227 -8.73 -7.28 -16.33
N ILE A 228 -8.58 -7.80 -15.11
CA ILE A 228 -7.51 -7.40 -14.21
C ILE A 228 -6.47 -8.52 -14.11
N ASP A 229 -5.19 -8.16 -14.27
CA ASP A 229 -4.09 -9.08 -14.07
C ASP A 229 -3.62 -9.10 -12.61
N GLN A 230 -2.99 -10.20 -12.21
CA GLN A 230 -2.28 -10.26 -10.95
C GLN A 230 -0.87 -9.68 -11.12
N LEU A 231 -0.44 -8.90 -10.13
CA LEU A 231 0.93 -8.43 -10.07
C LEU A 231 1.93 -9.60 -10.03
N PRO A 232 3.15 -9.42 -10.56
CA PRO A 232 4.20 -10.44 -10.56
C PRO A 232 4.45 -11.01 -9.16
N GLY A 233 4.72 -12.32 -9.11
CA GLY A 233 4.83 -13.07 -7.85
C GLY A 233 3.49 -13.58 -7.33
N HIS A 234 2.36 -13.05 -7.82
CA HIS A 234 0.98 -13.46 -7.53
C HIS A 234 0.56 -13.46 -6.05
N VAL A 235 1.49 -13.18 -5.13
CA VAL A 235 1.25 -13.18 -3.69
C VAL A 235 1.94 -11.98 -3.06
N MET A 236 1.18 -11.20 -2.29
CA MET A 236 1.70 -10.14 -1.45
C MET A 236 2.15 -10.70 -0.12
N ARG A 237 3.41 -10.48 0.27
CA ARG A 237 3.88 -10.75 1.64
C ARG A 237 3.48 -9.59 2.54
N TYR A 238 2.98 -9.89 3.76
CA TYR A 238 2.70 -8.87 4.74
C TYR A 238 3.09 -9.29 6.16
N SER A 239 3.52 -8.32 6.97
CA SER A 239 3.55 -8.45 8.43
C SER A 239 2.30 -7.81 9.03
N ASP A 240 1.74 -8.43 10.06
CA ASP A 240 0.57 -7.87 10.77
C ASP A 240 0.97 -6.64 11.62
N GLN A 241 0.00 -5.89 12.09
CA GLN A 241 0.22 -4.72 12.94
C GLN A 241 0.87 -5.05 14.28
N ILE A 242 0.73 -6.30 14.74
CA ILE A 242 1.33 -6.78 15.99
C ILE A 242 2.72 -7.38 15.81
N ASP A 243 3.17 -7.60 14.58
CA ASP A 243 4.51 -8.10 14.28
C ASP A 243 5.53 -6.97 14.48
N ASP A 244 6.62 -7.25 15.18
CA ASP A 244 7.69 -6.28 15.36
C ASP A 244 8.87 -6.56 14.43
N ILE A 245 9.67 -5.53 14.17
CA ILE A 245 10.90 -5.66 13.40
C ILE A 245 12.07 -5.86 14.38
N VAL A 246 12.72 -7.01 14.29
CA VAL A 246 13.89 -7.32 15.12
C VAL A 246 15.16 -6.77 14.48
N GLN A 247 15.30 -6.93 13.16
CA GLN A 247 16.53 -6.59 12.46
C GLN A 247 16.30 -6.29 10.99
N PHE A 248 16.93 -5.20 10.53
CA PHE A 248 17.24 -4.95 9.12
C PHE A 248 18.72 -5.21 8.87
N LYS A 249 19.05 -6.22 8.05
CA LYS A 249 20.39 -6.44 7.52
C LYS A 249 20.60 -5.78 6.16
N GLY A 250 19.52 -5.55 5.45
CA GLY A 250 19.43 -4.91 4.15
C GLY A 250 17.98 -4.59 3.86
N ILE A 251 17.70 -3.78 2.84
CA ILE A 251 16.33 -3.48 2.41
C ILE A 251 15.56 -4.75 2.07
N ASN A 252 16.26 -5.75 1.57
CA ASN A 252 15.73 -7.03 1.14
C ASN A 252 16.04 -8.18 2.13
N ASP A 253 16.40 -7.85 3.38
CA ASP A 253 16.73 -8.84 4.41
C ASP A 253 16.25 -8.36 5.79
N VAL A 254 15.01 -8.67 6.09
CA VAL A 254 14.29 -8.23 7.29
C VAL A 254 13.90 -9.42 8.16
N THR A 255 14.10 -9.31 9.47
CA THR A 255 13.64 -10.31 10.43
C THR A 255 12.53 -9.71 11.29
N PHE A 256 11.41 -10.40 11.35
CA PHE A 256 10.24 -10.07 12.15
C PHE A 256 10.15 -10.97 13.38
N LEU A 257 9.58 -10.43 14.45
CA LEU A 257 9.09 -11.19 15.61
C LEU A 257 7.56 -11.24 15.50
N CYS A 258 7.02 -12.42 15.32
CA CYS A 258 5.60 -12.64 15.10
C CYS A 258 5.04 -13.54 16.19
N PRO A 259 3.75 -13.44 16.57
CA PRO A 259 3.07 -14.50 17.32
C PRO A 259 3.13 -15.82 16.54
N ASP A 260 3.32 -16.92 17.24
CA ASP A 260 3.25 -18.24 16.64
C ASP A 260 1.79 -18.52 16.21
N PRO A 261 1.51 -18.89 14.95
CA PRO A 261 0.15 -19.16 14.49
C PRO A 261 -0.58 -20.25 15.25
N ASP A 262 0.14 -21.29 15.68
CA ASP A 262 -0.41 -22.43 16.38
C ASP A 262 -0.47 -22.21 17.90
N LYS A 263 0.37 -21.31 18.41
CA LYS A 263 0.50 -20.98 19.83
C LYS A 263 0.62 -19.46 20.01
N PRO A 264 -0.46 -18.71 19.96
CA PRO A 264 -0.43 -17.23 19.94
C PRO A 264 0.24 -16.57 21.16
N TRP A 265 0.52 -17.31 22.22
CA TRP A 265 1.28 -16.88 23.41
C TRP A 265 2.80 -17.05 23.28
N GLU A 266 3.26 -17.78 22.26
CA GLU A 266 4.67 -17.91 21.90
C GLU A 266 5.00 -16.95 20.74
N THR A 267 6.28 -16.67 20.55
CA THR A 267 6.75 -15.83 19.43
C THR A 267 7.76 -16.58 18.59
N ILE A 268 7.72 -16.35 17.29
CA ILE A 268 8.66 -16.89 16.31
C ILE A 268 9.39 -15.76 15.59
N CYS A 269 10.61 -16.02 15.16
CA CYS A 269 11.34 -15.14 14.26
C CYS A 269 11.13 -15.58 12.82
N SER A 270 10.59 -14.69 12.00
CA SER A 270 10.44 -14.89 10.57
C SER A 270 11.38 -13.98 9.79
N ARG A 271 12.16 -14.54 8.87
CA ARG A 271 13.10 -13.76 8.04
C ARG A 271 12.65 -13.76 6.59
N ILE A 272 12.46 -12.57 6.05
CA ILE A 272 12.15 -12.33 4.65
C ILE A 272 13.40 -11.85 3.95
N LYS A 273 13.73 -12.45 2.81
CA LYS A 273 14.91 -12.12 2.03
C LYS A 273 14.60 -12.06 0.54
N ASN A 274 15.01 -10.97 -0.12
CA ASN A 274 14.80 -10.72 -1.55
C ASN A 274 13.32 -10.76 -1.97
N GLU A 275 12.43 -10.32 -1.07
CA GLU A 275 11.00 -10.21 -1.33
C GLU A 275 10.50 -8.80 -1.07
N ASN A 276 9.40 -8.45 -1.73
CA ASN A 276 8.64 -7.24 -1.42
C ASN A 276 7.72 -7.54 -0.23
N VAL A 277 7.56 -6.61 0.70
CA VAL A 277 6.79 -6.84 1.93
C VAL A 277 5.99 -5.61 2.35
N HIS A 278 4.72 -5.84 2.70
CA HIS A 278 3.84 -4.83 3.31
C HIS A 278 3.97 -4.91 4.83
N ILE A 279 4.56 -3.90 5.45
CA ILE A 279 4.80 -3.86 6.90
C ILE A 279 3.71 -3.03 7.57
N MET A 280 2.67 -3.68 8.12
CA MET A 280 1.53 -2.97 8.69
C MET A 280 1.83 -2.30 10.04
N ASN A 281 2.87 -2.72 10.77
CA ASN A 281 3.32 -2.08 12.00
C ASN A 281 4.15 -0.82 11.70
N LYS A 282 3.48 0.31 11.57
CA LYS A 282 4.09 1.61 11.24
C LYS A 282 4.98 2.14 12.35
N ALA A 283 4.65 1.84 13.60
CA ALA A 283 5.46 2.25 14.74
C ALA A 283 6.82 1.53 14.73
N ALA A 284 6.85 0.24 14.38
CA ALA A 284 8.09 -0.51 14.20
C ALA A 284 8.97 0.09 13.09
N ILE A 285 8.38 0.49 11.94
CA ILE A 285 9.12 1.16 10.88
C ILE A 285 9.77 2.45 11.39
N ILE A 286 9.00 3.28 12.11
CA ILE A 286 9.50 4.57 12.63
C ILE A 286 10.62 4.36 13.65
N ARG A 287 10.52 3.37 14.54
CA ARG A 287 11.58 3.02 15.50
C ARG A 287 12.90 2.63 14.82
N HIS A 288 12.82 2.01 13.66
CA HIS A 288 13.99 1.56 12.90
C HIS A 288 14.40 2.50 11.77
N HIS A 289 13.77 3.68 11.65
CA HIS A 289 13.95 4.59 10.52
C HIS A 289 15.43 4.94 10.25
N ASP A 290 16.18 5.34 11.27
CA ASP A 290 17.58 5.74 11.09
C ASP A 290 18.44 4.56 10.64
N ARG A 291 18.19 3.38 11.22
CA ARG A 291 18.86 2.15 10.83
C ARG A 291 18.53 1.76 9.40
N LEU A 292 17.28 1.96 8.98
CA LEU A 292 16.83 1.71 7.62
C LEU A 292 17.54 2.63 6.62
N LEU A 293 17.69 3.91 6.93
CA LEU A 293 18.45 4.85 6.10
C LEU A 293 19.94 4.49 5.98
N GLU A 294 20.56 3.98 7.05
CA GLU A 294 21.95 3.51 7.01
C GLU A 294 22.12 2.33 6.05
N VAL A 295 21.17 1.40 6.03
CA VAL A 295 21.18 0.21 5.16
C VAL A 295 20.95 0.59 3.69
N LEU A 296 20.32 1.72 3.42
CA LEU A 296 20.06 2.21 2.06
C LEU A 296 21.24 2.98 1.46
N LYS A 297 22.13 3.51 2.27
CA LYS A 297 23.39 4.13 1.83
C LYS A 297 24.37 3.08 1.32
#